data_a16c1d4c400709bc1b18dcc0dfea71c7
#
_entry.id   a16c1d4c400709bc1b18dcc0dfea71c7
#
_cell.length_a   1.000
_cell.length_b   1.000
_cell.length_c   1.000
_cell.angle_alpha   90.00
_cell.angle_beta   90.00
_cell.angle_gamma   90.00
#
_symmetry.space_group_name_H-M   'P 1'
#
loop_
_entity.id
_entity.type
_entity.pdbx_description
1 polymer ?
#
loop_
_entity_poly.entity_id
_entity_poly.type
_entity_poly.pdbx_seq_one_letter_code
_entity_poly.pdbx_strand_id
1 'polypeptide(L)'
;MSAVKVHPLVSPWGRFGLYSFFIDAPEPVIVDTGIASSPIEGMAPALEAIGRRIEDVRWILLTHGHIDHVGGAHALWELTGRRAQVVIHEADAPMLRSRRAHVDEYLGGRGRYLNDPEGAAKVTAAADAVISGEMEPTMLVRGGETISLGGDVTVSVHSIPGHTPGSVAYVVDGRRSVFVGDAVQVHGAANGFPGFADPVAYRTSLEYLRDEIRPQHLYLGHPYRRADGTPYGVELDAAQAAEALRESLDIEGRVSKAAHACLCAGLQVTDSAYSPFAHVAQEVDYTADPTLEPSPFFTSMHGYRTHFNRNS
;
A
#
# COMPACT_ATOMS: atom_id res chain seq x y z
N MET A 1 -26.60 -2.96 -16.47
CA MET A 1 -25.43 -2.07 -16.63
C MET A 1 -24.24 -2.94 -17.03
N SER A 2 -23.44 -2.57 -18.03
CA SER A 2 -22.19 -3.29 -18.31
C SER A 2 -21.19 -2.98 -17.20
N ALA A 3 -20.47 -3.99 -16.73
CA ALA A 3 -19.43 -3.78 -15.74
C ALA A 3 -18.37 -2.82 -16.28
N VAL A 4 -17.88 -1.92 -15.43
CA VAL A 4 -16.78 -1.02 -15.79
C VAL A 4 -15.52 -1.86 -16.01
N LYS A 5 -14.78 -1.58 -17.08
CA LYS A 5 -13.53 -2.27 -17.36
C LYS A 5 -12.40 -1.70 -16.50
N VAL A 6 -11.62 -2.59 -15.91
CA VAL A 6 -10.40 -2.27 -15.19
C VAL A 6 -9.21 -2.81 -15.98
N HIS A 7 -8.15 -2.00 -16.11
CA HIS A 7 -6.93 -2.38 -16.80
C HIS A 7 -5.74 -2.18 -15.87
N PRO A 8 -5.01 -3.24 -15.48
CA PRO A 8 -3.74 -3.09 -14.78
C PRO A 8 -2.73 -2.37 -15.66
N LEU A 9 -2.07 -1.36 -15.09
CA LEU A 9 -0.98 -0.62 -15.71
C LEU A 9 0.29 -0.98 -14.97
N VAL A 10 1.31 -1.45 -15.70
CA VAL A 10 2.59 -1.86 -15.11
C VAL A 10 3.66 -0.86 -15.49
N SER A 11 4.34 -0.33 -14.48
CA SER A 11 5.46 0.58 -14.63
C SER A 11 6.76 -0.06 -14.16
N PRO A 12 7.88 0.11 -14.86
CA PRO A 12 9.15 -0.49 -14.46
C PRO A 12 9.73 0.21 -13.22
N TRP A 13 10.30 -0.58 -12.30
CA TRP A 13 11.11 -0.09 -11.19
C TRP A 13 12.23 -1.07 -10.89
N GLY A 14 13.38 -0.88 -11.54
CA GLY A 14 14.49 -1.81 -11.48
C GLY A 14 14.07 -3.19 -11.98
N ARG A 15 14.15 -4.21 -11.09
CA ARG A 15 13.69 -5.59 -11.39
C ARG A 15 12.22 -5.84 -11.05
N PHE A 16 11.53 -4.85 -10.49
CA PHE A 16 10.14 -4.94 -10.07
C PHE A 16 9.21 -4.23 -11.06
N GLY A 17 7.92 -4.61 -11.04
CA GLY A 17 6.84 -3.84 -11.61
C GLY A 17 6.07 -3.12 -10.52
N LEU A 18 5.69 -1.87 -10.77
CA LEU A 18 4.72 -1.15 -9.96
C LEU A 18 3.37 -1.19 -10.67
N TYR A 19 2.32 -1.38 -9.90
CA TYR A 19 0.99 -1.59 -10.42
C TYR A 19 0.08 -0.42 -10.07
N SER A 20 -0.54 0.11 -11.10
CA SER A 20 -1.64 1.07 -11.03
C SER A 20 -2.82 0.52 -11.80
N PHE A 21 -4.01 1.05 -11.62
CA PHE A 21 -5.19 0.51 -12.29
C PHE A 21 -5.96 1.63 -12.98
N PHE A 22 -6.23 1.44 -14.27
CA PHE A 22 -7.10 2.32 -15.01
C PHE A 22 -8.53 1.80 -15.00
N ILE A 23 -9.46 2.62 -14.56
CA ILE A 23 -10.90 2.36 -14.57
C ILE A 23 -11.51 3.12 -15.71
N ASP A 24 -12.00 2.39 -16.73
CA ASP A 24 -12.60 2.93 -17.96
C ASP A 24 -14.06 3.35 -17.70
N ALA A 25 -14.22 4.42 -16.92
CA ALA A 25 -15.48 5.06 -16.59
C ALA A 25 -15.75 6.28 -17.47
N PRO A 26 -16.97 6.87 -17.47
CA PRO A 26 -17.25 8.14 -18.15
C PRO A 26 -16.32 9.28 -17.73
N GLU A 27 -15.97 9.33 -16.44
CA GLU A 27 -14.84 10.11 -15.91
C GLU A 27 -13.70 9.14 -15.58
N PRO A 28 -12.68 9.00 -16.46
CA PRO A 28 -11.64 7.97 -16.29
C PRO A 28 -10.78 8.18 -15.05
N VAL A 29 -10.39 7.07 -14.42
CA VAL A 29 -9.66 7.05 -13.15
C VAL A 29 -8.34 6.31 -13.31
N ILE A 30 -7.32 6.77 -12.59
CA ILE A 30 -6.14 5.97 -12.25
C ILE A 30 -6.10 5.80 -10.73
N VAL A 31 -5.97 4.55 -10.27
CA VAL A 31 -5.73 4.19 -8.88
C VAL A 31 -4.25 3.93 -8.70
N ASP A 32 -3.63 4.67 -7.78
CA ASP A 32 -2.19 4.75 -7.50
C ASP A 32 -1.33 5.21 -8.69
N THR A 33 -0.17 5.76 -8.42
CA THR A 33 0.60 6.48 -9.44
C THR A 33 2.04 5.99 -9.60
N GLY A 34 2.42 4.95 -8.86
CA GLY A 34 3.80 4.48 -8.89
C GLY A 34 4.79 5.54 -8.42
N ILE A 35 5.91 5.64 -9.11
CA ILE A 35 6.99 6.60 -8.87
C ILE A 35 7.01 7.68 -9.96
N ALA A 36 7.92 8.64 -9.85
CA ALA A 36 8.03 9.82 -10.73
C ALA A 36 8.01 9.51 -12.24
N SER A 37 8.63 8.40 -12.65
CA SER A 37 8.67 7.99 -14.08
C SER A 37 7.45 7.20 -14.53
N SER A 38 6.68 6.62 -13.59
CA SER A 38 5.58 5.71 -13.91
C SER A 38 4.50 6.27 -14.85
N PRO A 39 4.08 7.55 -14.73
CA PRO A 39 3.09 8.12 -15.65
C PRO A 39 3.53 8.11 -17.11
N ILE A 40 4.83 8.34 -17.38
CA ILE A 40 5.37 8.43 -18.76
C ILE A 40 5.84 7.07 -19.25
N GLU A 41 6.56 6.31 -18.42
CA GLU A 41 7.23 5.07 -18.86
C GLU A 41 6.30 3.85 -18.84
N GLY A 42 5.27 3.85 -17.98
CA GLY A 42 4.35 2.72 -17.82
C GLY A 42 2.91 3.06 -18.20
N MET A 43 2.31 4.10 -17.62
CA MET A 43 0.87 4.37 -17.76
C MET A 43 0.51 4.88 -19.15
N ALA A 44 1.18 5.90 -19.66
CA ALA A 44 0.84 6.49 -20.96
C ALA A 44 0.89 5.46 -22.09
N PRO A 45 1.99 4.68 -22.30
CA PRO A 45 2.02 3.68 -23.35
C PRO A 45 0.99 2.54 -23.15
N ALA A 46 0.70 2.15 -21.90
CA ALA A 46 -0.32 1.14 -21.61
C ALA A 46 -1.74 1.64 -21.94
N LEU A 47 -2.04 2.91 -21.68
CA LEU A 47 -3.30 3.54 -22.07
C LEU A 47 -3.43 3.69 -23.57
N GLU A 48 -2.39 4.10 -24.28
CA GLU A 48 -2.36 4.19 -25.75
C GLU A 48 -2.64 2.82 -26.39
N ALA A 49 -2.10 1.74 -25.84
CA ALA A 49 -2.32 0.38 -26.34
C ALA A 49 -3.81 -0.07 -26.29
N ILE A 50 -4.60 0.55 -25.42
CA ILE A 50 -6.06 0.30 -25.32
C ILE A 50 -6.90 1.43 -25.92
N GLY A 51 -6.27 2.36 -26.67
CA GLY A 51 -6.93 3.49 -27.32
C GLY A 51 -7.43 4.57 -26.37
N ARG A 52 -6.77 4.71 -25.21
CA ARG A 52 -7.03 5.76 -24.21
C ARG A 52 -5.85 6.71 -24.10
N ARG A 53 -6.08 7.89 -23.57
CA ARG A 53 -5.07 8.91 -23.40
C ARG A 53 -4.94 9.29 -21.93
N ILE A 54 -3.71 9.49 -21.48
CA ILE A 54 -3.43 9.86 -20.09
C ILE A 54 -4.02 11.24 -19.75
N GLU A 55 -4.11 12.15 -20.72
CA GLU A 55 -4.69 13.48 -20.56
C GLU A 55 -6.20 13.47 -20.31
N ASP A 56 -6.87 12.35 -20.63
CA ASP A 56 -8.32 12.20 -20.44
C ASP A 56 -8.68 11.77 -19.01
N VAL A 57 -7.70 11.39 -18.19
CA VAL A 57 -7.91 11.03 -16.78
C VAL A 57 -8.52 12.20 -16.01
N ARG A 58 -9.55 11.91 -15.19
CA ARG A 58 -10.27 12.88 -14.38
C ARG A 58 -10.09 12.68 -12.89
N TRP A 59 -9.74 11.48 -12.47
CA TRP A 59 -9.55 11.12 -11.08
C TRP A 59 -8.23 10.36 -10.88
N ILE A 60 -7.48 10.76 -9.88
CA ILE A 60 -6.29 10.08 -9.37
C ILE A 60 -6.63 9.70 -7.93
N LEU A 61 -6.87 8.42 -7.69
CA LEU A 61 -7.27 7.90 -6.39
C LEU A 61 -6.08 7.21 -5.74
N LEU A 62 -5.56 7.76 -4.65
CA LEU A 62 -4.39 7.22 -3.94
C LEU A 62 -4.87 6.34 -2.79
N THR A 63 -4.47 5.08 -2.78
CA THR A 63 -4.89 4.10 -1.77
C THR A 63 -4.25 4.37 -0.41
N HIS A 64 -3.00 4.85 -0.41
CA HIS A 64 -2.23 5.23 0.78
C HIS A 64 -1.03 6.10 0.42
N GLY A 65 -0.25 6.52 1.41
CA GLY A 65 0.80 7.53 1.27
C GLY A 65 2.20 7.03 0.93
N HIS A 66 2.45 5.73 0.71
CA HIS A 66 3.81 5.27 0.44
C HIS A 66 4.33 5.72 -0.93
N ILE A 67 5.64 5.83 -1.00
CA ILE A 67 6.40 6.47 -2.07
C ILE A 67 6.14 5.86 -3.45
N ASP A 68 5.91 4.56 -3.52
CA ASP A 68 5.64 3.78 -4.73
C ASP A 68 4.16 3.76 -5.14
N HIS A 69 3.31 4.48 -4.40
CA HIS A 69 1.89 4.74 -4.71
C HIS A 69 1.62 6.21 -5.01
N VAL A 70 2.29 7.14 -4.30
CA VAL A 70 2.08 8.58 -4.49
C VAL A 70 3.17 9.27 -5.32
N GLY A 71 4.31 8.61 -5.57
CA GLY A 71 5.49 9.25 -6.16
C GLY A 71 5.25 9.88 -7.54
N GLY A 72 4.41 9.27 -8.36
CA GLY A 72 4.02 9.76 -9.68
C GLY A 72 2.88 10.77 -9.70
N ALA A 73 2.25 11.07 -8.55
CA ALA A 73 0.99 11.83 -8.50
C ALA A 73 1.10 13.23 -9.12
N HIS A 74 2.14 13.98 -8.80
CA HIS A 74 2.35 15.31 -9.35
C HIS A 74 2.57 15.25 -10.88
N ALA A 75 3.42 14.33 -11.36
CA ALA A 75 3.67 14.18 -12.80
C ALA A 75 2.40 13.78 -13.56
N LEU A 76 1.63 12.83 -13.01
CA LEU A 76 0.36 12.43 -13.62
C LEU A 76 -0.64 13.59 -13.66
N TRP A 77 -0.75 14.35 -12.56
CA TRP A 77 -1.61 15.53 -12.50
C TRP A 77 -1.23 16.59 -13.54
N GLU A 78 0.08 16.86 -13.73
CA GLU A 78 0.57 17.75 -14.79
C GLU A 78 0.18 17.25 -16.19
N LEU A 79 0.32 15.95 -16.47
CA LEU A 79 -0.06 15.35 -17.76
C LEU A 79 -1.54 15.48 -18.05
N THR A 80 -2.40 15.49 -17.03
CA THR A 80 -3.84 15.76 -17.21
C THR A 80 -4.15 17.25 -17.46
N GLY A 81 -3.13 18.11 -17.54
CA GLY A 81 -3.28 19.56 -17.60
C GLY A 81 -3.84 20.13 -16.30
N ARG A 82 -3.53 19.50 -15.17
CA ARG A 82 -4.00 19.85 -13.80
C ARG A 82 -5.51 19.80 -13.65
N ARG A 83 -6.20 18.98 -14.46
CA ARG A 83 -7.65 18.86 -14.46
C ARG A 83 -8.17 17.71 -13.62
N ALA A 84 -7.34 16.68 -13.39
CA ALA A 84 -7.72 15.56 -12.56
C ALA A 84 -7.86 15.96 -11.09
N GLN A 85 -8.85 15.37 -10.42
CA GLN A 85 -8.96 15.43 -8.98
C GLN A 85 -7.98 14.44 -8.36
N VAL A 86 -7.18 14.88 -7.39
CA VAL A 86 -6.23 14.03 -6.65
C VAL A 86 -6.78 13.78 -5.26
N VAL A 87 -7.09 12.52 -4.98
CA VAL A 87 -7.79 12.08 -3.78
C VAL A 87 -6.85 11.25 -2.92
N ILE A 88 -6.74 11.58 -1.64
CA ILE A 88 -6.00 10.81 -0.63
C ILE A 88 -6.70 10.94 0.72
N HIS A 89 -6.53 9.93 1.58
CA HIS A 89 -7.00 10.01 2.96
C HIS A 89 -6.23 11.10 3.74
N GLU A 90 -6.96 11.84 4.61
CA GLU A 90 -6.36 12.99 5.34
C GLU A 90 -5.14 12.60 6.18
N ALA A 91 -5.10 11.38 6.74
CA ALA A 91 -4.00 10.91 7.56
C ALA A 91 -2.71 10.67 6.75
N ASP A 92 -2.82 10.35 5.46
CA ASP A 92 -1.69 10.12 4.57
C ASP A 92 -1.35 11.32 3.67
N ALA A 93 -2.17 12.37 3.70
CA ALA A 93 -1.93 13.60 2.94
C ALA A 93 -0.56 14.26 3.20
N PRO A 94 0.05 14.19 4.40
CA PRO A 94 1.42 14.67 4.60
C PRO A 94 2.45 14.04 3.66
N MET A 95 2.28 12.77 3.27
CA MET A 95 3.18 12.06 2.36
C MET A 95 3.13 12.61 0.93
N LEU A 96 1.98 13.10 0.49
CA LEU A 96 1.83 13.77 -0.80
C LEU A 96 2.35 15.21 -0.78
N ARG A 97 2.23 15.87 0.39
CA ARG A 97 2.62 17.26 0.59
C ARG A 97 4.12 17.47 0.72
N SER A 98 4.85 16.48 1.24
CA SER A 98 6.25 16.66 1.60
C SER A 98 7.06 15.38 1.52
N ARG A 99 8.17 15.43 0.77
CA ARG A 99 9.20 14.39 0.78
C ARG A 99 9.76 14.16 2.17
N ARG A 100 9.81 15.20 2.99
CA ARG A 100 10.28 15.12 4.37
C ARG A 100 9.44 14.18 5.23
N ALA A 101 8.13 14.07 4.98
CA ALA A 101 7.24 13.17 5.71
C ALA A 101 7.69 11.69 5.61
N HIS A 102 8.20 11.25 4.45
CA HIS A 102 8.74 9.90 4.27
C HIS A 102 10.01 9.65 5.11
N VAL A 103 10.86 10.66 5.26
CA VAL A 103 12.04 10.59 6.13
C VAL A 103 11.64 10.53 7.61
N ASP A 104 10.65 11.32 7.99
CA ASP A 104 10.17 11.36 9.38
C ASP A 104 9.48 10.04 9.77
N GLU A 105 8.73 9.42 8.84
CA GLU A 105 8.15 8.09 9.01
C GLU A 105 9.25 7.04 9.23
N TYR A 106 10.28 7.02 8.38
CA TYR A 106 11.42 6.13 8.52
C TYR A 106 12.08 6.31 9.90
N LEU A 107 12.43 7.54 10.29
CA LEU A 107 13.07 7.84 11.57
C LEU A 107 12.18 7.52 12.78
N GLY A 108 10.87 7.72 12.63
CA GLY A 108 9.86 7.42 13.65
C GLY A 108 9.61 5.93 13.85
N GLY A 109 9.84 5.13 12.81
CA GLY A 109 9.53 3.70 12.72
C GLY A 109 10.78 2.81 12.68
N ARG A 110 10.98 2.16 11.52
CA ARG A 110 12.02 1.13 11.31
C ARG A 110 13.44 1.62 11.51
N GLY A 111 13.74 2.86 11.19
CA GLY A 111 15.09 3.43 11.35
C GLY A 111 15.63 3.39 12.76
N ARG A 112 14.76 3.27 13.77
CA ARG A 112 15.13 3.11 15.18
C ARG A 112 15.83 1.79 15.48
N TYR A 113 15.66 0.78 14.63
CA TYR A 113 16.21 -0.57 14.83
C TYR A 113 17.38 -0.86 13.90
N LEU A 114 17.62 -0.01 12.92
CA LEU A 114 18.71 -0.12 11.99
C LEU A 114 19.90 0.72 12.47
N ASN A 115 21.07 0.09 12.62
CA ASN A 115 22.30 0.82 12.89
C ASN A 115 22.86 1.44 11.60
N ASP A 116 22.08 2.35 10.98
CA ASP A 116 22.44 3.03 9.74
C ASP A 116 22.49 4.55 9.96
N PRO A 117 23.68 5.11 10.24
CA PRO A 117 23.84 6.56 10.44
C PRO A 117 23.51 7.38 9.19
N GLU A 118 23.53 6.77 8.02
CA GLU A 118 23.18 7.40 6.73
C GLU A 118 21.73 7.17 6.31
N GLY A 119 20.95 6.41 7.09
CA GLY A 119 19.60 6.00 6.72
C GLY A 119 18.71 7.16 6.35
N ALA A 120 18.70 8.24 7.13
CA ALA A 120 17.92 9.44 6.79
C ALA A 120 18.35 10.07 5.45
N ALA A 121 19.67 10.12 5.18
CA ALA A 121 20.17 10.67 3.92
C ALA A 121 19.81 9.77 2.73
N LYS A 122 19.87 8.44 2.90
CA LYS A 122 19.44 7.47 1.87
C LYS A 122 17.95 7.59 1.55
N VAL A 123 17.09 7.70 2.57
CA VAL A 123 15.65 7.90 2.37
C VAL A 123 15.35 9.25 1.72
N THR A 124 16.06 10.31 2.09
CA THR A 124 15.95 11.62 1.42
C THR A 124 16.30 11.51 -0.06
N ALA A 125 17.45 10.90 -0.39
CA ALA A 125 17.88 10.71 -1.77
C ALA A 125 16.89 9.85 -2.58
N ALA A 126 16.34 8.80 -1.98
CA ALA A 126 15.31 7.97 -2.60
C ALA A 126 14.03 8.78 -2.87
N ALA A 127 13.55 9.55 -1.89
CA ALA A 127 12.37 10.41 -2.05
C ALA A 127 12.58 11.46 -3.15
N ASP A 128 13.77 12.07 -3.21
CA ASP A 128 14.11 13.04 -4.27
C ASP A 128 14.14 12.41 -5.67
N ALA A 129 14.56 11.16 -5.76
CA ALA A 129 14.66 10.45 -7.04
C ALA A 129 13.29 9.95 -7.56
N VAL A 130 12.37 9.53 -6.66
CA VAL A 130 11.17 8.81 -7.08
C VAL A 130 9.86 9.56 -6.83
N ILE A 131 9.87 10.72 -6.16
CA ILE A 131 8.70 11.59 -6.01
C ILE A 131 8.79 12.73 -7.04
N SER A 132 7.84 12.78 -7.96
CA SER A 132 7.80 13.73 -9.07
C SER A 132 7.60 15.18 -8.64
N GLY A 133 6.97 15.42 -7.49
CA GLY A 133 6.72 16.75 -6.94
C GLY A 133 5.89 16.67 -5.66
N GLU A 134 6.02 17.68 -4.81
CA GLU A 134 5.15 17.89 -3.66
C GLU A 134 3.88 18.63 -4.12
N MET A 135 2.71 18.24 -3.61
CA MET A 135 1.45 18.86 -4.00
C MET A 135 0.37 18.79 -2.92
N GLU A 136 -0.54 19.73 -2.97
CA GLU A 136 -1.80 19.62 -2.20
C GLU A 136 -2.76 18.65 -2.92
N PRO A 137 -3.38 17.72 -2.20
CA PRO A 137 -4.50 16.97 -2.75
C PRO A 137 -5.67 17.90 -3.06
N THR A 138 -6.43 17.60 -4.11
CA THR A 138 -7.62 18.40 -4.44
C THR A 138 -8.84 17.98 -3.63
N MET A 139 -8.82 16.75 -3.10
CA MET A 139 -9.87 16.21 -2.24
C MET A 139 -9.26 15.32 -1.16
N LEU A 140 -9.65 15.56 0.09
CA LEU A 140 -9.34 14.70 1.23
C LEU A 140 -10.55 13.82 1.54
N VAL A 141 -10.27 12.55 1.86
CA VAL A 141 -11.28 11.57 2.31
C VAL A 141 -10.96 11.04 3.70
N ARG A 142 -11.98 10.48 4.38
CA ARG A 142 -11.89 9.88 5.71
C ARG A 142 -12.47 8.47 5.77
N GLY A 143 -13.16 8.07 4.69
CA GLY A 143 -14.00 6.88 4.63
C GLY A 143 -15.48 7.21 4.80
N GLY A 144 -16.32 6.58 3.95
CA GLY A 144 -17.75 6.84 3.86
C GLY A 144 -18.16 7.75 2.72
N GLU A 145 -17.21 8.39 2.02
CA GLU A 145 -17.51 9.22 0.85
C GLU A 145 -17.91 8.36 -0.35
N THR A 146 -18.71 8.98 -1.23
CA THR A 146 -19.02 8.40 -2.55
C THR A 146 -18.64 9.42 -3.62
N ILE A 147 -17.82 8.97 -4.58
CA ILE A 147 -17.35 9.76 -5.72
C ILE A 147 -18.12 9.31 -6.95
N SER A 148 -18.71 10.25 -7.68
CA SER A 148 -19.34 9.96 -8.98
C SER A 148 -18.29 9.99 -10.08
N LEU A 149 -18.26 8.95 -10.91
CA LEU A 149 -17.41 8.86 -12.09
C LEU A 149 -18.18 9.11 -13.39
N GLY A 150 -19.34 9.76 -13.26
CA GLY A 150 -20.25 10.03 -14.36
C GLY A 150 -21.20 8.85 -14.68
N GLY A 151 -22.34 9.16 -15.29
CA GLY A 151 -23.41 8.16 -15.49
C GLY A 151 -23.86 7.57 -14.15
N ASP A 152 -23.97 6.23 -14.13
CA ASP A 152 -24.36 5.48 -12.91
C ASP A 152 -23.14 4.89 -12.17
N VAL A 153 -21.91 5.26 -12.58
CA VAL A 153 -20.69 4.68 -11.99
C VAL A 153 -20.29 5.49 -10.77
N THR A 154 -20.10 4.80 -9.64
CA THR A 154 -19.67 5.40 -8.39
C THR A 154 -18.53 4.61 -7.75
N VAL A 155 -17.73 5.32 -6.97
CA VAL A 155 -16.71 4.75 -6.08
C VAL A 155 -17.10 5.08 -4.64
N SER A 156 -17.25 4.08 -3.79
CA SER A 156 -17.33 4.31 -2.35
C SER A 156 -15.94 4.15 -1.71
N VAL A 157 -15.62 5.04 -0.77
CA VAL A 157 -14.36 5.06 -0.04
C VAL A 157 -14.55 4.40 1.31
N HIS A 158 -13.72 3.42 1.64
CA HIS A 158 -13.75 2.71 2.92
C HIS A 158 -12.39 2.85 3.60
N SER A 159 -12.37 3.39 4.82
CA SER A 159 -11.14 3.44 5.64
C SER A 159 -10.75 2.03 6.08
N ILE A 160 -9.53 1.62 5.75
CA ILE A 160 -8.94 0.32 6.09
C ILE A 160 -7.51 0.51 6.63
N PRO A 161 -7.36 1.26 7.75
CA PRO A 161 -6.05 1.57 8.31
C PRO A 161 -5.31 0.33 8.78
N GLY A 162 -4.00 0.47 8.95
CA GLY A 162 -3.14 -0.56 9.52
C GLY A 162 -1.82 -0.66 8.78
N HIS A 163 -1.83 -0.81 7.45
CA HIS A 163 -0.61 -0.67 6.66
C HIS A 163 -0.06 0.76 6.81
N THR A 164 -0.87 1.76 6.48
CA THR A 164 -0.69 3.14 6.91
C THR A 164 -1.92 3.62 7.69
N PRO A 165 -1.85 4.75 8.41
CA PRO A 165 -3.01 5.35 9.06
C PRO A 165 -4.11 5.76 8.09
N GLY A 166 -3.74 6.13 6.85
CA GLY A 166 -4.65 6.60 5.81
C GLY A 166 -4.95 5.60 4.71
N SER A 167 -4.66 4.30 4.90
CA SER A 167 -5.04 3.28 3.92
C SER A 167 -6.55 3.24 3.70
N VAL A 168 -6.96 3.24 2.42
CA VAL A 168 -8.37 3.14 2.01
C VAL A 168 -8.59 2.05 0.97
N ALA A 169 -9.79 1.47 0.97
CA ALA A 169 -10.32 0.69 -0.14
C ALA A 169 -11.23 1.56 -1.00
N TYR A 170 -10.99 1.58 -2.29
CA TYR A 170 -11.91 2.13 -3.28
C TYR A 170 -12.76 1.01 -3.85
N VAL A 171 -14.07 1.09 -3.64
CA VAL A 171 -15.04 0.06 -4.04
C VAL A 171 -15.89 0.59 -5.18
N VAL A 172 -15.77 -0.04 -6.35
CA VAL A 172 -16.47 0.33 -7.59
C VAL A 172 -17.58 -0.67 -7.86
N ASP A 173 -18.70 -0.19 -8.43
CA ASP A 173 -19.85 -1.02 -8.83
C ASP A 173 -20.34 -1.98 -7.73
N GLY A 174 -20.45 -1.49 -6.52
CA GLY A 174 -21.05 -2.22 -5.40
C GLY A 174 -20.33 -3.55 -5.08
N ARG A 175 -19.01 -3.52 -4.90
CA ARG A 175 -18.10 -4.63 -4.56
C ARG A 175 -17.58 -5.46 -5.74
N ARG A 176 -17.90 -5.12 -6.97
CA ARG A 176 -17.33 -5.85 -8.11
C ARG A 176 -15.84 -5.68 -8.19
N SER A 177 -15.34 -4.45 -8.04
CA SER A 177 -13.92 -4.13 -8.09
C SER A 177 -13.51 -3.37 -6.83
N VAL A 178 -12.57 -3.92 -6.06
CA VAL A 178 -12.09 -3.38 -4.78
C VAL A 178 -10.58 -3.19 -4.85
N PHE A 179 -10.13 -1.93 -4.77
CA PHE A 179 -8.72 -1.55 -4.81
C PHE A 179 -8.25 -1.25 -3.40
N VAL A 180 -7.25 -1.97 -2.91
CA VAL A 180 -6.83 -1.91 -1.51
C VAL A 180 -5.37 -1.47 -1.32
N GLY A 181 -4.63 -1.20 -2.42
CA GLY A 181 -3.20 -0.95 -2.34
C GLY A 181 -2.51 -2.06 -1.54
N ASP A 182 -1.84 -1.67 -0.48
CA ASP A 182 -1.04 -2.56 0.36
C ASP A 182 -1.73 -3.01 1.66
N ALA A 183 -3.06 -2.88 1.75
CA ALA A 183 -3.79 -3.31 2.94
C ALA A 183 -4.00 -4.83 3.04
N VAL A 184 -3.70 -5.63 1.99
CA VAL A 184 -3.78 -7.09 2.00
C VAL A 184 -2.43 -7.65 1.56
N GLN A 185 -1.58 -8.01 2.50
CA GLN A 185 -0.17 -8.31 2.22
C GLN A 185 0.21 -9.79 2.26
N VAL A 186 -0.69 -10.67 2.65
CA VAL A 186 -0.44 -12.10 2.76
C VAL A 186 0.91 -12.37 3.47
N HIS A 187 1.89 -12.99 2.82
CA HIS A 187 3.24 -13.22 3.36
C HIS A 187 4.25 -12.13 2.92
N GLY A 188 3.77 -10.96 2.50
CA GLY A 188 4.60 -9.85 2.03
C GLY A 188 4.94 -9.93 0.53
N ALA A 189 5.47 -8.84 -0.01
CA ALA A 189 5.90 -8.75 -1.41
C ALA A 189 7.36 -9.21 -1.57
N ALA A 190 8.27 -8.33 -1.95
CA ALA A 190 9.66 -8.66 -2.32
C ALA A 190 10.45 -9.38 -1.22
N ASN A 191 10.31 -9.01 0.04
CA ASN A 191 11.04 -9.57 1.18
C ASN A 191 10.23 -10.54 2.04
N GLY A 192 9.04 -10.94 1.60
CA GLY A 192 8.28 -12.02 2.21
C GLY A 192 7.83 -11.79 3.66
N PHE A 193 7.57 -10.55 4.06
CA PHE A 193 7.02 -10.19 5.36
C PHE A 193 5.88 -9.17 5.21
N PRO A 194 4.75 -9.33 5.93
CA PRO A 194 3.67 -8.35 5.87
C PRO A 194 4.04 -7.06 6.60
N GLY A 195 3.78 -5.90 5.97
CA GLY A 195 4.11 -4.58 6.48
C GLY A 195 2.88 -3.83 6.97
N PHE A 196 2.87 -3.46 8.24
CA PHE A 196 1.82 -2.63 8.83
C PHE A 196 2.36 -1.79 10.00
N ALA A 197 1.88 -0.56 10.10
CA ALA A 197 2.25 0.35 11.18
C ALA A 197 1.38 0.16 12.44
N ASP A 198 0.12 -0.27 12.27
CA ASP A 198 -0.79 -0.58 13.36
C ASP A 198 -1.38 -1.99 13.18
N PRO A 199 -0.90 -3.00 13.96
CA PRO A 199 -1.33 -4.38 13.81
C PRO A 199 -2.81 -4.61 14.15
N VAL A 200 -3.37 -3.85 15.10
CA VAL A 200 -4.78 -4.02 15.52
C VAL A 200 -5.71 -3.45 14.45
N ALA A 201 -5.40 -2.26 13.96
CA ALA A 201 -6.15 -1.66 12.86
C ALA A 201 -6.04 -2.52 11.58
N TYR A 202 -4.85 -3.05 11.27
CA TYR A 202 -4.62 -3.94 10.13
C TYR A 202 -5.50 -5.18 10.19
N ARG A 203 -5.52 -5.89 11.33
CA ARG A 203 -6.39 -7.06 11.53
C ARG A 203 -7.87 -6.71 11.37
N THR A 204 -8.33 -5.63 12.01
CA THR A 204 -9.71 -5.16 11.90
C THR A 204 -10.10 -4.84 10.46
N SER A 205 -9.19 -4.22 9.70
CA SER A 205 -9.40 -3.90 8.28
C SER A 205 -9.49 -5.16 7.41
N LEU A 206 -8.67 -6.18 7.66
CA LEU A 206 -8.77 -7.48 6.98
C LEU A 206 -10.10 -8.18 7.26
N GLU A 207 -10.54 -8.19 8.53
CA GLU A 207 -11.82 -8.74 8.94
C GLU A 207 -12.99 -7.99 8.26
N TYR A 208 -12.93 -6.66 8.21
CA TYR A 208 -13.91 -5.83 7.51
C TYR A 208 -13.97 -6.13 5.99
N LEU A 209 -12.82 -6.25 5.34
CA LEU A 209 -12.76 -6.63 3.92
C LEU A 209 -13.35 -8.02 3.68
N ARG A 210 -13.07 -9.00 4.58
CA ARG A 210 -13.57 -10.37 4.48
C ARG A 210 -15.06 -10.48 4.74
N ASP A 211 -15.57 -9.83 5.80
CA ASP A 211 -16.91 -10.08 6.32
C ASP A 211 -17.97 -9.13 5.77
N GLU A 212 -17.59 -7.86 5.51
CA GLU A 212 -18.52 -6.82 5.09
C GLU A 212 -18.38 -6.49 3.60
N ILE A 213 -17.16 -6.22 3.12
CA ILE A 213 -16.95 -5.84 1.71
C ILE A 213 -17.12 -7.05 0.79
N ARG A 214 -16.46 -8.17 1.07
CA ARG A 214 -16.54 -9.43 0.29
C ARG A 214 -16.29 -9.20 -1.19
N PRO A 215 -15.04 -8.85 -1.58
CA PRO A 215 -14.71 -8.48 -2.96
C PRO A 215 -15.07 -9.57 -3.96
N GLN A 216 -15.64 -9.20 -5.11
CA GLN A 216 -15.76 -10.09 -6.28
C GLN A 216 -14.46 -10.10 -7.09
N HIS A 217 -13.82 -8.94 -7.22
CA HIS A 217 -12.45 -8.77 -7.68
C HIS A 217 -11.70 -7.89 -6.69
N LEU A 218 -10.52 -8.35 -6.28
CA LEU A 218 -9.62 -7.63 -5.38
C LEU A 218 -8.36 -7.25 -6.13
N TYR A 219 -8.03 -5.95 -6.14
CA TYR A 219 -6.85 -5.39 -6.79
C TYR A 219 -5.83 -4.99 -5.72
N LEU A 220 -4.64 -5.62 -5.80
CA LEU A 220 -3.53 -5.47 -4.86
C LEU A 220 -2.48 -4.51 -5.38
N GLY A 221 -1.80 -3.77 -4.51
CA GLY A 221 -0.69 -2.90 -4.88
C GLY A 221 0.52 -3.67 -5.44
N HIS A 222 0.76 -4.88 -4.95
CA HIS A 222 1.88 -5.72 -5.35
C HIS A 222 1.49 -7.19 -5.50
N PRO A 223 2.29 -8.02 -6.23
CA PRO A 223 2.13 -9.46 -6.29
C PRO A 223 2.65 -10.11 -4.99
N TYR A 224 1.81 -10.09 -3.95
CA TYR A 224 2.13 -10.68 -2.65
C TYR A 224 2.28 -12.19 -2.71
N ARG A 225 3.07 -12.75 -1.79
CA ARG A 225 3.41 -14.16 -1.77
C ARG A 225 2.41 -14.98 -0.97
N ARG A 226 2.14 -16.19 -1.47
CA ARG A 226 1.47 -17.26 -0.74
C ARG A 226 2.42 -17.89 0.29
N ALA A 227 1.90 -18.75 1.14
CA ALA A 227 2.70 -19.50 2.12
C ALA A 227 3.82 -20.35 1.48
N ASP A 228 3.62 -20.83 0.24
CA ASP A 228 4.62 -21.60 -0.51
C ASP A 228 5.65 -20.72 -1.26
N GLY A 229 5.56 -19.39 -1.10
CA GLY A 229 6.44 -18.41 -1.74
C GLY A 229 6.06 -18.03 -3.17
N THR A 230 5.04 -18.68 -3.77
CA THR A 230 4.55 -18.29 -5.10
C THR A 230 3.76 -16.98 -5.02
N PRO A 231 3.87 -16.08 -6.02
CA PRO A 231 3.13 -14.83 -6.00
C PRO A 231 1.66 -15.03 -6.38
N TYR A 232 0.78 -14.27 -5.74
CA TYR A 232 -0.52 -13.95 -6.30
C TYR A 232 -0.37 -13.04 -7.53
N GLY A 233 -1.38 -13.02 -8.43
CA GLY A 233 -1.57 -11.91 -9.35
C GLY A 233 -1.98 -10.64 -8.58
N VAL A 234 -1.99 -9.50 -9.27
CA VAL A 234 -2.49 -8.25 -8.69
C VAL A 234 -3.99 -8.08 -8.84
N GLU A 235 -4.64 -8.90 -9.63
CA GLU A 235 -6.09 -9.03 -9.77
C GLU A 235 -6.50 -10.43 -9.31
N LEU A 236 -7.32 -10.48 -8.26
CA LEU A 236 -7.81 -11.71 -7.67
C LEU A 236 -9.33 -11.83 -7.90
N ASP A 237 -9.78 -13.00 -8.32
CA ASP A 237 -11.21 -13.33 -8.30
C ASP A 237 -11.73 -13.51 -6.85
N ALA A 238 -13.04 -13.72 -6.69
CA ALA A 238 -13.66 -13.84 -5.38
C ALA A 238 -13.08 -14.98 -4.52
N ALA A 239 -12.71 -16.11 -5.13
CA ALA A 239 -12.14 -17.24 -4.41
C ALA A 239 -10.72 -16.95 -3.95
N GLN A 240 -9.90 -16.40 -4.84
CA GLN A 240 -8.54 -15.96 -4.55
C GLN A 240 -8.50 -14.82 -3.53
N ALA A 241 -9.44 -13.87 -3.61
CA ALA A 241 -9.58 -12.79 -2.64
C ALA A 241 -9.90 -13.31 -1.24
N ALA A 242 -10.84 -14.24 -1.13
CA ALA A 242 -11.18 -14.88 0.14
C ALA A 242 -9.99 -15.67 0.71
N GLU A 243 -9.22 -16.36 -0.14
CA GLU A 243 -8.01 -17.07 0.27
C GLU A 243 -6.93 -16.10 0.76
N ALA A 244 -6.64 -15.03 0.01
CA ALA A 244 -5.64 -14.03 0.37
C ALA A 244 -5.97 -13.32 1.69
N LEU A 245 -7.23 -12.98 1.92
CA LEU A 245 -7.69 -12.40 3.18
C LEU A 245 -7.55 -13.37 4.35
N ARG A 246 -7.87 -14.65 4.15
CA ARG A 246 -7.67 -15.69 5.17
C ARG A 246 -6.19 -15.88 5.48
N GLU A 247 -5.33 -16.02 4.47
CA GLU A 247 -3.89 -16.17 4.68
C GLU A 247 -3.29 -14.94 5.37
N SER A 248 -3.74 -13.72 5.01
CA SER A 248 -3.28 -12.48 5.67
C SER A 248 -3.63 -12.46 7.16
N LEU A 249 -4.84 -12.92 7.53
CA LEU A 249 -5.25 -13.05 8.93
C LEU A 249 -4.47 -14.14 9.67
N ASP A 250 -4.17 -15.25 9.00
CA ASP A 250 -3.42 -16.37 9.59
C ASP A 250 -1.96 -15.96 9.89
N ILE A 251 -1.28 -15.33 8.94
CA ILE A 251 0.11 -14.88 9.15
C ILE A 251 0.17 -13.74 10.17
N GLU A 252 -0.75 -12.78 10.13
CA GLU A 252 -0.82 -11.73 11.15
C GLU A 252 -0.98 -12.34 12.54
N GLY A 253 -1.86 -13.34 12.71
CA GLY A 253 -2.06 -14.02 13.98
C GLY A 253 -0.80 -14.73 14.49
N ARG A 254 0.01 -15.34 13.60
CA ARG A 254 1.30 -15.93 13.96
C ARG A 254 2.30 -14.86 14.40
N VAL A 255 2.42 -13.77 13.63
CA VAL A 255 3.31 -12.64 13.94
C VAL A 255 2.91 -11.99 15.26
N SER A 256 1.62 -11.75 15.47
CA SER A 256 1.04 -11.16 16.69
C SER A 256 1.40 -11.99 17.93
N LYS A 257 1.20 -13.30 17.85
CA LYS A 257 1.53 -14.23 18.96
C LYS A 257 3.02 -14.19 19.29
N ALA A 258 3.87 -14.27 18.27
CA ALA A 258 5.32 -14.25 18.44
C ALA A 258 5.81 -12.89 18.99
N ALA A 259 5.29 -11.78 18.47
CA ALA A 259 5.62 -10.44 18.93
C ALA A 259 5.20 -10.22 20.39
N HIS A 260 3.99 -10.64 20.78
CA HIS A 260 3.53 -10.55 22.15
C HIS A 260 4.40 -11.36 23.12
N ALA A 261 4.75 -12.60 22.76
CA ALA A 261 5.65 -13.44 23.57
C ALA A 261 7.02 -12.78 23.74
N CYS A 262 7.60 -12.23 22.65
CA CYS A 262 8.88 -11.53 22.67
C CYS A 262 8.83 -10.28 23.56
N LEU A 263 7.78 -9.48 23.49
CA LEU A 263 7.61 -8.27 24.28
C LEU A 263 7.39 -8.57 25.78
N CYS A 264 6.61 -9.60 26.11
CA CYS A 264 6.41 -10.06 27.49
C CYS A 264 7.71 -10.58 28.14
N ALA A 265 8.56 -11.25 27.35
CA ALA A 265 9.85 -11.74 27.82
C ALA A 265 10.90 -10.63 28.00
N GLY A 266 10.63 -9.42 27.48
CA GLY A 266 11.55 -8.31 27.42
C GLY A 266 12.50 -8.41 26.22
N LEU A 267 12.63 -7.31 25.49
CA LEU A 267 13.47 -7.24 24.28
C LEU A 267 14.94 -7.48 24.61
N GLN A 268 15.57 -8.43 23.91
CA GLN A 268 16.97 -8.76 24.06
C GLN A 268 17.76 -8.28 22.84
N VAL A 269 18.79 -7.46 23.07
CA VAL A 269 19.73 -7.05 22.01
C VAL A 269 20.72 -8.21 21.78
N THR A 270 20.83 -8.64 20.53
CA THR A 270 21.70 -9.73 20.08
C THR A 270 22.44 -9.32 18.82
N ASP A 271 23.37 -10.15 18.35
CA ASP A 271 24.08 -9.96 17.07
C ASP A 271 23.23 -10.31 15.83
N SER A 272 21.99 -10.75 16.02
CA SER A 272 21.07 -11.06 14.92
C SER A 272 20.69 -9.81 14.13
N ALA A 273 20.59 -9.92 12.81
CA ALA A 273 20.07 -8.86 11.94
C ALA A 273 18.62 -8.44 12.30
N TYR A 274 17.88 -9.32 12.97
CA TYR A 274 16.50 -9.07 13.43
C TYR A 274 16.41 -8.50 14.85
N SER A 275 17.56 -8.23 15.51
CA SER A 275 17.60 -7.70 16.88
C SER A 275 16.82 -6.37 16.97
N PRO A 276 16.02 -6.15 18.03
CA PRO A 276 15.81 -7.01 19.20
C PRO A 276 14.64 -8.01 19.08
N PHE A 277 14.15 -8.30 17.88
CA PHE A 277 12.98 -9.15 17.60
C PHE A 277 13.37 -10.50 16.94
N ALA A 278 14.59 -10.99 17.19
CA ALA A 278 15.09 -12.22 16.56
C ALA A 278 14.21 -13.45 16.81
N HIS A 279 13.58 -13.54 17.98
CA HIS A 279 12.62 -14.59 18.29
C HIS A 279 11.40 -14.57 17.36
N VAL A 280 10.90 -13.38 16.99
CA VAL A 280 9.76 -13.28 16.07
C VAL A 280 10.12 -13.80 14.70
N ALA A 281 11.27 -13.38 14.14
CA ALA A 281 11.73 -13.87 12.85
C ALA A 281 11.85 -15.41 12.83
N GLN A 282 12.37 -16.01 13.91
CA GLN A 282 12.48 -17.45 14.08
C GLN A 282 11.11 -18.16 14.10
N GLU A 283 10.15 -17.65 14.89
CA GLU A 283 8.81 -18.26 15.06
C GLU A 283 7.96 -18.23 13.78
N VAL A 284 8.24 -17.29 12.86
CA VAL A 284 7.52 -17.17 11.60
C VAL A 284 8.35 -17.64 10.39
N ASP A 285 9.51 -18.24 10.62
CA ASP A 285 10.45 -18.74 9.59
C ASP A 285 10.89 -17.62 8.61
N TYR A 286 11.05 -16.37 9.10
CA TYR A 286 11.49 -15.25 8.28
C TYR A 286 13.02 -15.22 8.18
N THR A 287 13.53 -15.33 6.96
CA THR A 287 14.97 -15.44 6.68
C THR A 287 15.52 -14.37 5.74
N ALA A 288 14.67 -13.50 5.19
CA ALA A 288 15.14 -12.42 4.31
C ALA A 288 15.88 -11.34 5.12
N ASP A 289 16.75 -10.58 4.47
CA ASP A 289 17.50 -9.50 5.11
C ASP A 289 16.58 -8.33 5.50
N PRO A 290 16.38 -8.05 6.80
CA PRO A 290 15.48 -7.00 7.26
C PRO A 290 16.06 -5.59 7.09
N THR A 291 17.32 -5.45 6.66
CA THR A 291 17.99 -4.17 6.43
C THR A 291 17.82 -3.66 5.01
N LEU A 292 17.53 -4.56 4.08
CA LEU A 292 17.33 -4.21 2.66
C LEU A 292 15.94 -3.62 2.40
N GLU A 293 15.89 -2.64 1.50
CA GLU A 293 14.62 -2.10 0.99
C GLU A 293 14.02 -2.99 -0.11
N PRO A 294 12.72 -3.13 -0.16
CA PRO A 294 11.74 -2.79 0.87
C PRO A 294 11.62 -3.93 1.90
N SER A 295 11.99 -3.70 3.16
CA SER A 295 11.74 -4.66 4.25
C SER A 295 10.83 -4.06 5.31
N PRO A 296 9.60 -4.55 5.46
CA PRO A 296 8.65 -4.03 6.45
C PRO A 296 8.81 -4.65 7.85
N PHE A 297 9.74 -5.59 8.06
CA PHE A 297 9.87 -6.32 9.32
C PHE A 297 9.89 -5.38 10.55
N PHE A 298 10.81 -4.42 10.57
CA PHE A 298 10.92 -3.51 11.72
C PHE A 298 9.75 -2.52 11.81
N THR A 299 9.11 -2.16 10.70
CA THR A 299 7.88 -1.35 10.73
C THR A 299 6.79 -2.08 11.51
N SER A 300 6.54 -3.34 11.18
CA SER A 300 5.52 -4.15 11.86
C SER A 300 5.89 -4.42 13.32
N MET A 301 7.16 -4.72 13.60
CA MET A 301 7.63 -4.90 14.99
C MET A 301 7.50 -3.63 15.81
N HIS A 302 7.72 -2.46 15.23
CA HIS A 302 7.47 -1.17 15.88
C HIS A 302 6.00 -0.97 16.20
N GLY A 303 5.11 -1.32 15.30
CA GLY A 303 3.68 -1.30 15.51
C GLY A 303 3.23 -2.13 16.72
N TYR A 304 3.67 -3.38 16.81
CA TYR A 304 3.40 -4.25 17.98
C TYR A 304 3.96 -3.67 19.28
N ARG A 305 5.19 -3.19 19.26
CA ARG A 305 5.81 -2.57 20.44
C ARG A 305 5.04 -1.34 20.92
N THR A 306 4.62 -0.50 19.99
CA THR A 306 3.86 0.72 20.29
C THR A 306 2.49 0.37 20.89
N HIS A 307 1.81 -0.62 20.30
CA HIS A 307 0.53 -1.10 20.83
C HIS A 307 0.67 -1.72 22.21
N PHE A 308 1.68 -2.57 22.43
CA PHE A 308 1.96 -3.19 23.71
C PHE A 308 2.19 -2.14 24.82
N ASN A 309 3.04 -1.14 24.57
CA ASN A 309 3.36 -0.11 25.54
C ASN A 309 2.17 0.81 25.90
N ARG A 310 1.16 0.93 25.02
CA ARG A 310 -0.07 1.69 25.32
C ARG A 310 -1.02 0.93 26.25
N ASN A 311 -0.91 -0.40 26.31
CA ASN A 311 -1.80 -1.28 27.05
C ASN A 311 -1.14 -1.89 28.30
N SER A 312 0.12 -1.58 28.55
CA SER A 312 0.89 -1.95 29.75
C SER A 312 0.98 -0.79 30.74
#